data_1f4180ce4cac08013e7e8213921ba6b2
#
_entry.id   1f4180ce4cac08013e7e8213921ba6b2
#
_cell.length_a   1.000
_cell.length_b   1.000
_cell.length_c   1.000
_cell.angle_alpha   90.00
_cell.angle_beta   90.00
_cell.angle_gamma   90.00
#
_symmetry.space_group_name_H-M   'P 1'
#
loop_
_entity.id
_entity.type
_entity.pdbx_description
1 polymer ?
#
loop_
_entity_poly.entity_id
_entity_poly.type
_entity_poly.pdbx_seq_one_letter_code
_entity_poly.pdbx_strand_id
1 'polypeptide(L)'
;MKFNHILAGFLSLALTHQATADVAADMAKAANALAASLDAKQKKQTLFPFKSDTRTYWHFIPAEMLKGGGRAGLQIKHMTSQQRELTHALLKTVLSEDGHTKVRNIMFLEDILHVLEGKGRRFVRDSEAYHVLIFGKPGDKGAWGW
;
A
#
# COMPACT_ATOMS: atom_id res chain seq x y z
N MET A 1 0.93 65.56 38.72
CA MET A 1 0.84 64.92 37.39
C MET A 1 1.41 63.49 37.50
N LYS A 2 0.56 62.42 37.45
CA LYS A 2 0.97 61.05 37.53
C LYS A 2 0.91 60.44 36.09
N PHE A 3 2.06 60.09 35.54
CA PHE A 3 2.13 59.39 34.26
C PHE A 3 1.91 57.89 34.47
N ASN A 4 0.82 57.35 33.93
CA ASN A 4 0.58 55.91 33.88
C ASN A 4 1.24 55.40 32.60
N HIS A 5 2.24 54.55 32.76
CA HIS A 5 2.81 53.74 31.66
C HIS A 5 1.95 52.50 31.46
N ILE A 6 1.19 52.45 30.38
CA ILE A 6 0.49 51.27 29.91
C ILE A 6 1.51 50.40 29.16
N LEU A 7 1.90 49.30 29.75
CA LEU A 7 2.76 48.28 29.15
C LEU A 7 1.89 47.39 28.25
N ALA A 8 1.91 47.66 26.95
CA ALA A 8 1.25 46.80 25.96
C ALA A 8 2.07 45.53 25.72
N GLY A 9 1.65 44.42 26.33
CA GLY A 9 2.24 43.11 26.08
C GLY A 9 1.82 42.58 24.72
N PHE A 10 2.76 42.50 23.77
CA PHE A 10 2.56 41.79 22.51
C PHE A 10 2.59 40.30 22.78
N LEU A 11 1.43 39.68 22.77
CA LEU A 11 1.29 38.18 22.78
C LEU A 11 1.58 37.67 21.37
N SER A 12 2.82 37.26 21.12
CA SER A 12 3.20 36.62 19.86
C SER A 12 2.57 35.22 19.80
N LEU A 13 1.49 35.10 19.03
CA LEU A 13 0.87 33.82 18.71
C LEU A 13 1.78 33.09 17.74
N ALA A 14 2.64 32.19 18.24
CA ALA A 14 3.43 31.29 17.42
C ALA A 14 2.46 30.27 16.75
N LEU A 15 2.12 30.52 15.49
CA LEU A 15 1.44 29.52 14.63
C LEU A 15 2.41 28.36 14.42
N THR A 16 2.29 27.31 15.22
CA THR A 16 2.91 26.04 14.93
C THR A 16 2.24 25.47 13.68
N HIS A 17 2.88 25.63 12.53
CA HIS A 17 2.53 24.85 11.35
C HIS A 17 2.84 23.39 11.69
N GLN A 18 1.80 22.66 12.07
CA GLN A 18 1.89 21.19 12.02
C GLN A 18 2.07 20.84 10.55
N ALA A 19 3.24 20.31 10.20
CA ALA A 19 3.48 19.73 8.90
C ALA A 19 2.43 18.63 8.73
N THR A 20 1.39 18.89 7.92
CA THR A 20 0.46 17.86 7.48
C THR A 20 1.32 16.86 6.72
N ALA A 21 1.33 15.60 7.20
CA ALA A 21 2.03 14.53 6.50
C ALA A 21 1.59 14.57 5.04
N ASP A 22 2.54 14.74 4.11
CA ASP A 22 2.25 14.67 2.69
C ASP A 22 2.10 13.20 2.31
N VAL A 23 0.88 12.70 2.45
CA VAL A 23 0.53 11.30 2.15
C VAL A 23 0.97 10.90 0.74
N ALA A 24 0.91 11.82 -0.23
CA ALA A 24 1.33 11.53 -1.60
C ALA A 24 2.85 11.32 -1.70
N ALA A 25 3.64 12.16 -1.01
CA ALA A 25 5.09 12.01 -0.96
C ALA A 25 5.50 10.75 -0.21
N ASP A 26 4.89 10.47 0.94
CA ASP A 26 5.16 9.25 1.71
C ASP A 26 4.80 7.98 0.92
N MET A 27 3.66 7.99 0.24
CA MET A 27 3.23 6.91 -0.63
C MET A 27 4.22 6.69 -1.79
N ALA A 28 4.67 7.77 -2.44
CA ALA A 28 5.65 7.70 -3.52
C ALA A 28 7.01 7.16 -3.03
N LYS A 29 7.47 7.61 -1.86
CA LYS A 29 8.69 7.11 -1.21
C LYS A 29 8.60 5.62 -0.91
N ALA A 30 7.50 5.16 -0.30
CA ALA A 30 7.30 3.75 0.02
C ALA A 30 7.21 2.88 -1.24
N ALA A 31 6.48 3.31 -2.28
CA ALA A 31 6.38 2.59 -3.55
C ALA A 31 7.74 2.49 -4.27
N ASN A 32 8.55 3.56 -4.27
CA ASN A 32 9.90 3.53 -4.83
C ASN A 32 10.84 2.61 -4.03
N ALA A 33 10.75 2.60 -2.70
CA ALA A 33 11.54 1.69 -1.86
C ALA A 33 11.22 0.22 -2.17
N LEU A 34 9.95 -0.12 -2.31
CA LEU A 34 9.52 -1.47 -2.74
C LEU A 34 10.07 -1.77 -4.14
N ALA A 35 9.83 -0.90 -5.12
CA ALA A 35 10.29 -1.09 -6.50
C ALA A 35 11.82 -1.27 -6.61
N ALA A 36 12.60 -0.55 -5.79
CA ALA A 36 14.05 -0.66 -5.76
C ALA A 36 14.53 -2.01 -5.21
N SER A 37 13.80 -2.61 -4.26
CA SER A 37 14.13 -3.90 -3.65
C SER A 37 13.86 -5.12 -4.54
N LEU A 38 13.09 -4.94 -5.62
CA LEU A 38 12.68 -6.04 -6.51
C LEU A 38 13.80 -6.44 -7.48
N ASP A 39 13.95 -7.73 -7.71
CA ASP A 39 14.79 -8.25 -8.78
C ASP A 39 14.16 -8.01 -10.18
N ALA A 40 14.90 -8.38 -11.24
CA ALA A 40 14.46 -8.14 -12.62
C ALA A 40 13.15 -8.91 -12.98
N LYS A 41 12.96 -10.12 -12.44
CA LYS A 41 11.75 -10.94 -12.67
C LYS A 41 10.57 -10.35 -11.90
N GLN A 42 10.77 -9.99 -10.66
CA GLN A 42 9.75 -9.38 -9.79
C GLN A 42 9.30 -8.02 -10.34
N LYS A 43 10.25 -7.19 -10.85
CA LYS A 43 9.93 -5.92 -11.51
C LYS A 43 8.98 -6.09 -12.69
N LYS A 44 9.20 -7.09 -13.54
CA LYS A 44 8.30 -7.39 -14.67
C LYS A 44 6.89 -7.78 -14.23
N GLN A 45 6.74 -8.35 -13.04
CA GLN A 45 5.45 -8.74 -12.47
C GLN A 45 4.76 -7.59 -11.73
N THR A 46 5.51 -6.59 -11.25
CA THR A 46 5.00 -5.54 -10.36
C THR A 46 4.81 -4.20 -11.07
N LEU A 47 5.73 -3.83 -12.00
CA LEU A 47 5.80 -2.50 -12.57
C LEU A 47 5.19 -2.46 -13.96
N PHE A 48 4.14 -1.65 -14.13
CA PHE A 48 3.40 -1.52 -15.38
C PHE A 48 3.33 -0.05 -15.83
N PRO A 49 3.21 0.24 -17.13
CA PRO A 49 2.84 1.56 -17.60
C PRO A 49 1.49 1.99 -16.98
N PHE A 50 1.32 3.28 -16.68
CA PHE A 50 0.07 3.79 -16.10
C PHE A 50 -1.16 3.49 -16.98
N LYS A 51 -0.99 3.51 -18.30
CA LYS A 51 -2.06 3.22 -19.27
C LYS A 51 -2.25 1.73 -19.58
N SER A 52 -1.59 0.83 -18.82
CA SER A 52 -1.76 -0.61 -19.00
C SER A 52 -3.22 -1.04 -18.77
N ASP A 53 -3.75 -1.88 -19.64
CA ASP A 53 -5.09 -2.48 -19.47
C ASP A 53 -5.18 -3.32 -18.19
N THR A 54 -4.05 -3.85 -17.72
CA THR A 54 -3.95 -4.56 -16.43
C THR A 54 -4.49 -3.73 -15.27
N ARG A 55 -4.42 -2.39 -15.32
CA ARG A 55 -4.93 -1.50 -14.28
C ARG A 55 -6.45 -1.57 -14.09
N THR A 56 -7.18 -1.84 -15.15
CA THR A 56 -8.64 -1.95 -15.16
C THR A 56 -9.13 -3.40 -15.24
N TYR A 57 -8.22 -4.34 -15.45
CA TYR A 57 -8.51 -5.77 -15.52
C TYR A 57 -8.60 -6.37 -14.11
N TRP A 58 -9.73 -6.19 -13.47
CA TRP A 58 -10.02 -6.52 -12.09
C TRP A 58 -11.24 -7.43 -11.98
N HIS A 59 -11.14 -8.43 -11.14
CA HIS A 59 -12.18 -9.43 -10.96
C HIS A 59 -12.38 -9.76 -9.48
N PHE A 60 -13.63 -9.99 -9.10
CA PHE A 60 -14.01 -10.49 -7.78
C PHE A 60 -14.00 -12.02 -7.68
N ILE A 61 -13.98 -12.73 -8.83
CA ILE A 61 -14.00 -14.20 -8.86
C ILE A 61 -12.62 -14.76 -8.48
N PRO A 62 -12.55 -15.99 -7.92
CA PRO A 62 -11.29 -16.67 -7.60
C PRO A 62 -10.35 -16.79 -8.80
N ALA A 63 -9.04 -16.75 -8.55
CA ALA A 63 -8.02 -16.75 -9.61
C ALA A 63 -8.09 -18.00 -10.51
N GLU A 64 -8.46 -19.15 -9.95
CA GLU A 64 -8.62 -20.42 -10.66
C GLU A 64 -9.77 -20.40 -11.69
N MET A 65 -10.69 -19.45 -11.56
CA MET A 65 -11.81 -19.28 -12.49
C MET A 65 -11.50 -18.27 -13.61
N LEU A 66 -10.36 -17.59 -13.55
CA LEU A 66 -9.94 -16.62 -14.56
C LEU A 66 -9.32 -17.32 -15.77
N LYS A 67 -9.81 -16.99 -16.95
CA LYS A 67 -9.16 -17.45 -18.20
C LYS A 67 -7.80 -16.78 -18.34
N GLY A 68 -6.77 -17.53 -18.75
CA GLY A 68 -5.44 -16.98 -19.02
C GLY A 68 -4.43 -16.97 -17.87
N GLY A 69 -4.69 -17.68 -16.78
CA GLY A 69 -3.65 -17.97 -15.77
C GLY A 69 -3.64 -17.10 -14.52
N GLY A 70 -4.77 -16.50 -14.18
CA GLY A 70 -4.91 -15.85 -12.89
C GLY A 70 -4.73 -14.32 -12.90
N ARG A 71 -4.44 -13.76 -11.73
CA ARG A 71 -4.30 -12.31 -11.52
C ARG A 71 -2.87 -11.85 -11.84
N ALA A 72 -2.76 -10.67 -12.43
CA ALA A 72 -1.46 -10.00 -12.58
C ALA A 72 -0.90 -9.56 -11.21
N GLY A 73 0.37 -9.24 -11.19
CA GLY A 73 1.06 -8.74 -10.00
C GLY A 73 1.99 -9.76 -9.33
N LEU A 74 2.87 -9.26 -8.50
CA LEU A 74 3.75 -10.08 -7.67
C LEU A 74 3.02 -10.50 -6.40
N GLN A 75 2.92 -11.80 -6.17
CA GLN A 75 2.33 -12.32 -4.93
C GLN A 75 3.29 -12.13 -3.74
N ILE A 76 2.72 -11.82 -2.57
CA ILE A 76 3.47 -11.63 -1.32
C ILE A 76 4.31 -12.87 -0.98
N LYS A 77 3.82 -14.08 -1.23
CA LYS A 77 4.57 -15.32 -1.00
C LYS A 77 5.87 -15.45 -1.81
N HIS A 78 6.02 -14.71 -2.90
CA HIS A 78 7.23 -14.69 -3.71
C HIS A 78 8.17 -13.52 -3.37
N MET A 79 7.91 -12.84 -2.26
CA MET A 79 8.71 -11.74 -1.73
C MET A 79 9.64 -12.20 -0.61
N THR A 80 10.79 -11.57 -0.48
CA THR A 80 11.64 -11.68 0.71
C THR A 80 10.94 -11.04 1.92
N SER A 81 11.40 -11.33 3.14
CA SER A 81 10.85 -10.69 4.35
C SER A 81 10.94 -9.16 4.27
N GLN A 82 12.05 -8.62 3.79
CA GLN A 82 12.22 -7.18 3.59
C GLN A 82 11.20 -6.60 2.58
N GLN A 83 10.94 -7.30 1.47
CA GLN A 83 9.98 -6.85 0.46
C GLN A 83 8.53 -6.89 1.01
N ARG A 84 8.20 -7.87 1.84
CA ARG A 84 6.91 -7.94 2.55
C ARG A 84 6.74 -6.75 3.50
N GLU A 85 7.76 -6.41 4.28
CA GLU A 85 7.76 -5.25 5.16
C GLU A 85 7.56 -3.94 4.36
N LEU A 86 8.25 -3.77 3.23
CA LEU A 86 8.09 -2.62 2.34
C LEU A 86 6.68 -2.55 1.73
N THR A 87 6.07 -3.70 1.41
CA THR A 87 4.69 -3.76 0.94
C THR A 87 3.71 -3.30 2.03
N HIS A 88 3.89 -3.76 3.26
CA HIS A 88 3.08 -3.30 4.40
C HIS A 88 3.35 -1.83 4.74
N ALA A 89 4.57 -1.34 4.58
CA ALA A 89 4.89 0.08 4.73
C ALA A 89 4.13 0.93 3.70
N LEU A 90 4.03 0.47 2.45
CA LEU A 90 3.22 1.14 1.42
C LEU A 90 1.72 1.17 1.79
N LEU A 91 1.15 0.06 2.26
CA LEU A 91 -0.23 0.01 2.76
C LEU A 91 -0.48 1.02 3.89
N LYS A 92 0.46 1.15 4.82
CA LYS A 92 0.35 2.07 5.97
C LYS A 92 0.36 3.56 5.58
N THR A 93 0.85 3.92 4.39
CA THR A 93 0.81 5.33 3.94
C THR A 93 -0.62 5.84 3.70
N VAL A 94 -1.57 4.94 3.44
CA VAL A 94 -2.96 5.28 3.09
C VAL A 94 -4.00 4.69 4.04
N LEU A 95 -3.61 3.79 4.92
CA LEU A 95 -4.49 3.15 5.89
C LEU A 95 -4.21 3.67 7.30
N SER A 96 -5.27 3.83 8.10
CA SER A 96 -5.13 3.96 9.53
C SER A 96 -4.59 2.66 10.16
N GLU A 97 -4.17 2.72 11.42
CA GLU A 97 -3.77 1.53 12.19
C GLU A 97 -4.85 0.45 12.17
N ASP A 98 -6.11 0.84 12.39
CA ASP A 98 -7.27 -0.07 12.33
C ASP A 98 -7.48 -0.61 10.92
N GLY A 99 -7.33 0.24 9.89
CA GLY A 99 -7.41 -0.16 8.48
C GLY A 99 -6.35 -1.21 8.14
N HIS A 100 -5.11 -0.99 8.54
CA HIS A 100 -4.01 -1.93 8.34
C HIS A 100 -4.23 -3.25 9.09
N THR A 101 -4.73 -3.18 10.32
CA THR A 101 -5.09 -4.38 11.11
C THR A 101 -6.20 -5.18 10.43
N LYS A 102 -7.24 -4.51 9.89
CA LYS A 102 -8.29 -5.18 9.11
C LYS A 102 -7.74 -5.89 7.88
N VAL A 103 -6.84 -5.26 7.12
CA VAL A 103 -6.20 -5.91 5.98
C VAL A 103 -5.48 -7.20 6.39
N ARG A 104 -4.67 -7.14 7.45
CA ARG A 104 -3.98 -8.33 7.96
C ARG A 104 -4.94 -9.43 8.43
N ASN A 105 -6.01 -9.06 9.10
CA ASN A 105 -7.02 -10.02 9.54
C ASN A 105 -7.74 -10.66 8.36
N ILE A 106 -8.05 -9.90 7.29
CA ILE A 106 -8.65 -10.44 6.05
C ILE A 106 -7.69 -11.44 5.40
N MET A 107 -6.40 -11.11 5.31
CA MET A 107 -5.40 -12.04 4.79
C MET A 107 -5.33 -13.32 5.64
N PHE A 108 -5.32 -13.19 6.95
CA PHE A 108 -5.28 -14.33 7.88
C PHE A 108 -6.53 -15.23 7.84
N LEU A 109 -7.68 -14.70 7.43
CA LEU A 109 -8.88 -15.51 7.21
C LEU A 109 -8.67 -16.62 6.17
N GLU A 110 -7.77 -16.43 5.20
CA GLU A 110 -7.43 -17.48 4.23
C GLU A 110 -6.78 -18.69 4.92
N ASP A 111 -5.93 -18.47 5.96
CA ASP A 111 -5.33 -19.57 6.73
C ASP A 111 -6.39 -20.31 7.55
N ILE A 112 -7.35 -19.59 8.12
CA ILE A 112 -8.49 -20.20 8.84
C ILE A 112 -9.33 -21.04 7.87
N LEU A 113 -9.68 -20.50 6.71
CA LEU A 113 -10.43 -21.22 5.68
C LEU A 113 -9.65 -22.42 5.15
N HIS A 114 -8.34 -22.33 5.04
CA HIS A 114 -7.48 -23.45 4.66
C HIS A 114 -7.68 -24.65 5.61
N VAL A 115 -7.75 -24.38 6.90
CA VAL A 115 -7.98 -25.43 7.92
C VAL A 115 -9.41 -25.94 7.86
N LEU A 116 -10.39 -25.05 7.82
CA LEU A 116 -11.82 -25.39 7.85
C LEU A 116 -12.29 -26.19 6.61
N GLU A 117 -11.84 -25.79 5.42
CA GLU A 117 -12.20 -26.46 4.15
C GLU A 117 -11.40 -27.76 3.92
N GLY A 118 -10.26 -27.92 4.58
CA GLY A 118 -9.45 -29.13 4.54
C GLY A 118 -8.95 -29.51 3.15
N LYS A 119 -8.72 -30.81 2.92
CA LYS A 119 -8.19 -31.34 1.64
C LYS A 119 -9.17 -31.27 0.48
N GLY A 120 -10.48 -31.19 0.75
CA GLY A 120 -11.54 -31.12 -0.25
C GLY A 120 -11.82 -29.71 -0.80
N ARG A 121 -11.04 -28.72 -0.41
CA ARG A 121 -11.26 -27.33 -0.82
C ARG A 121 -11.18 -27.13 -2.34
N ARG A 122 -12.10 -26.32 -2.85
CA ARG A 122 -12.19 -25.99 -4.28
C ARG A 122 -11.20 -24.90 -4.69
N PHE A 123 -10.87 -23.99 -3.77
CA PHE A 123 -10.04 -22.82 -4.05
C PHE A 123 -8.77 -22.83 -3.21
N VAL A 124 -7.71 -22.23 -3.74
CA VAL A 124 -6.47 -22.01 -3.00
C VAL A 124 -6.74 -21.02 -1.87
N ARG A 125 -6.43 -21.43 -0.64
CA ARG A 125 -6.48 -20.60 0.57
C ARG A 125 -5.07 -20.34 1.04
N ASP A 126 -4.60 -19.12 0.89
CA ASP A 126 -3.21 -18.75 1.15
C ASP A 126 -3.17 -17.26 1.50
N SER A 127 -2.85 -16.94 2.75
CA SER A 127 -2.77 -15.57 3.27
C SER A 127 -1.71 -14.71 2.58
N GLU A 128 -0.80 -15.31 1.82
CA GLU A 128 0.23 -14.62 1.06
C GLU A 128 -0.03 -14.59 -0.45
N ALA A 129 -1.20 -15.06 -0.92
CA ALA A 129 -1.58 -15.05 -2.34
C ALA A 129 -2.15 -13.70 -2.81
N TYR A 130 -1.95 -12.63 -2.05
CA TYR A 130 -2.30 -11.26 -2.45
C TYR A 130 -1.27 -10.67 -3.38
N HIS A 131 -1.72 -9.90 -4.37
CA HIS A 131 -0.89 -9.39 -5.45
C HIS A 131 -0.61 -7.89 -5.29
N VAL A 132 0.59 -7.47 -5.63
CA VAL A 132 1.00 -6.06 -5.64
C VAL A 132 1.36 -5.65 -7.05
N LEU A 133 0.83 -4.49 -7.48
CA LEU A 133 1.11 -3.86 -8.77
C LEU A 133 1.37 -2.37 -8.53
N ILE A 134 2.30 -1.82 -9.32
CA ILE A 134 2.58 -0.38 -9.36
C ILE A 134 2.45 0.05 -10.82
N PHE A 135 1.65 1.08 -11.07
CA PHE A 135 1.37 1.62 -12.40
C PHE A 135 1.95 3.02 -12.54
N GLY A 136 2.72 3.25 -13.58
CA GLY A 136 3.42 4.52 -13.79
C GLY A 136 4.67 4.65 -12.93
N LYS A 137 5.17 5.86 -12.78
CA LYS A 137 6.37 6.17 -12.00
C LYS A 137 5.97 6.89 -10.70
N PRO A 138 6.16 6.28 -9.52
CA PRO A 138 5.86 6.94 -8.26
C PRO A 138 6.66 8.24 -8.10
N GLY A 139 5.96 9.34 -7.77
CA GLY A 139 6.56 10.66 -7.62
C GLY A 139 5.50 11.76 -7.58
N ASP A 140 5.97 13.00 -7.58
CA ASP A 140 5.17 14.23 -7.57
C ASP A 140 4.70 14.66 -8.99
N LYS A 141 5.24 14.05 -10.02
CA LYS A 141 4.96 14.38 -11.42
C LYS A 141 4.36 13.19 -12.16
N GLY A 142 3.29 13.46 -12.88
CA GLY A 142 2.60 12.47 -13.68
C GLY A 142 1.65 11.58 -12.88
N ALA A 143 0.86 10.79 -13.61
CA ALA A 143 -0.09 9.86 -13.01
C ALA A 143 0.58 8.54 -12.68
N TRP A 144 0.38 8.06 -11.47
CA TRP A 144 0.79 6.75 -11.00
C TRP A 144 -0.20 6.20 -9.96
N GLY A 145 -0.07 4.93 -9.61
CA GLY A 145 -0.87 4.30 -8.56
C GLY A 145 -0.39 2.88 -8.27
N TRP A 146 -1.04 2.23 -7.35
CA TRP A 146 -0.74 0.85 -6.96
C TRP A 146 -2.01 0.15 -6.46
#